data_b75d1219d6a55bd2ac806747d18283f8
#
_entry.id   b75d1219d6a55bd2ac806747d18283f8
#
_cell.length_a   1.000
_cell.length_b   1.000
_cell.length_c   1.000
_cell.angle_alpha   90.00
_cell.angle_beta   90.00
_cell.angle_gamma   90.00
#
_symmetry.space_group_name_H-M   'P 1'
#
loop_
_entity.id
_entity.type
_entity.pdbx_description
1 polymer ?
#
loop_
_entity_poly.entity_id
_entity_poly.type
_entity_poly.pdbx_seq_one_letter_code
_entity_poly.pdbx_strand_id
1 'polypeptide(L)'
;MNALTQLNGLLPTSGGSLADLNGYALLQAGFADELITFGVIAVIVILVGTAAYWITRYKKCPSNKILVVYGKVAGGKSAKTLHGGGAFIIPIIQSYQFMSLEPIQLKVDLRGALAANNIRINVPSTFTVALDTDPAMMNTAAVRLLGMSQPDIEELASEIIFGQLRLVVAQMELEEINKDRETFEKNIRVFVGKELRTVGLNLINVNIRDITDEANYIQNLSEEATARARKDA
;
A
#
# COMPACT_ATOMS: atom_id res chain seq x y z
N MET A 1 51.48 29.43 -2.91
CA MET A 1 52.04 30.71 -3.39
C MET A 1 53.23 30.51 -4.30
N ASN A 2 53.21 29.50 -5.20
CA ASN A 2 54.37 29.16 -6.10
C ASN A 2 54.02 28.86 -7.56
N ALA A 3 52.74 28.99 -7.97
CA ALA A 3 52.39 28.74 -9.38
C ALA A 3 52.44 30.00 -10.26
N LEU A 4 52.24 31.17 -9.66
CA LEU A 4 52.32 32.46 -10.40
C LEU A 4 53.76 32.95 -10.60
N THR A 5 54.74 32.47 -9.85
CA THR A 5 56.14 32.85 -9.98
C THR A 5 56.83 32.05 -11.11
N GLN A 6 56.36 30.91 -11.47
CA GLN A 6 56.90 30.12 -12.58
C GLN A 6 56.42 30.62 -13.95
N LEU A 7 55.28 31.29 -14.03
CA LEU A 7 54.73 31.84 -15.27
C LEU A 7 55.42 33.14 -15.71
N ASN A 8 56.09 33.84 -14.81
CA ASN A 8 56.81 35.09 -15.14
C ASN A 8 58.17 34.88 -15.82
N GLY A 9 58.69 33.63 -15.81
CA GLY A 9 59.94 33.27 -16.48
C GLY A 9 59.78 32.85 -17.97
N LEU A 10 58.53 32.76 -18.46
CA LEU A 10 58.19 32.33 -19.82
C LEU A 10 57.78 33.46 -20.74
N LEU A 11 57.87 34.74 -20.28
CA LEU A 11 57.62 35.88 -21.18
C LEU A 11 58.85 36.09 -22.06
N PRO A 12 58.71 36.14 -23.38
CA PRO A 12 59.83 36.39 -24.26
C PRO A 12 60.42 37.78 -24.04
N THR A 13 61.68 37.83 -23.64
CA THR A 13 62.49 39.05 -23.65
C THR A 13 62.54 39.62 -25.06
N SER A 14 62.39 40.92 -25.18
CA SER A 14 62.33 41.69 -26.45
C SER A 14 63.41 41.34 -27.41
N GLY A 15 63.20 40.35 -28.28
CA GLY A 15 64.17 39.89 -29.27
C GLY A 15 63.83 38.58 -29.97
N GLY A 16 62.68 37.95 -29.62
CA GLY A 16 62.23 36.69 -30.24
C GLY A 16 61.80 36.88 -31.68
N SER A 17 62.30 36.00 -32.58
CA SER A 17 61.96 36.01 -34.00
C SER A 17 60.44 35.71 -34.19
N LEU A 18 59.85 36.12 -35.32
CA LEU A 18 58.44 35.79 -35.68
C LEU A 18 58.14 34.30 -35.67
N ALA A 19 59.19 33.44 -35.80
CA ALA A 19 59.09 31.99 -35.68
C ALA A 19 58.76 31.53 -34.25
N ASP A 20 59.35 32.17 -33.23
CA ASP A 20 59.09 31.86 -31.80
C ASP A 20 57.69 32.26 -31.40
N LEU A 21 57.18 33.41 -31.86
CA LEU A 21 55.82 33.88 -31.59
C LEU A 21 54.75 32.93 -32.20
N ASN A 22 55.02 32.41 -33.40
CA ASN A 22 54.15 31.39 -34.01
C ASN A 22 54.17 30.05 -33.24
N GLY A 23 55.35 29.66 -32.71
CA GLY A 23 55.49 28.47 -31.88
C GLY A 23 54.69 28.53 -30.61
N TYR A 24 54.72 29.67 -29.88
CA TYR A 24 53.93 29.87 -28.67
C TYR A 24 52.42 29.94 -28.99
N ALA A 25 52.04 30.58 -30.11
CA ALA A 25 50.62 30.64 -30.52
C ALA A 25 50.06 29.26 -30.89
N LEU A 26 50.82 28.38 -31.53
CA LEU A 26 50.44 27.01 -31.86
C LEU A 26 50.34 26.13 -30.60
N LEU A 27 51.26 26.29 -29.64
CA LEU A 27 51.23 25.60 -28.38
C LEU A 27 49.99 26.03 -27.56
N GLN A 28 49.71 27.34 -27.47
CA GLN A 28 48.51 27.84 -26.80
C GLN A 28 47.20 27.39 -27.46
N ALA A 29 47.15 27.32 -28.80
CA ALA A 29 46.00 26.81 -29.51
C ALA A 29 45.76 25.31 -29.22
N GLY A 30 46.84 24.51 -29.17
CA GLY A 30 46.74 23.08 -28.83
C GLY A 30 46.24 22.84 -27.40
N PHE A 31 46.74 23.59 -26.41
CA PHE A 31 46.24 23.51 -25.05
C PHE A 31 44.79 23.99 -24.90
N ALA A 32 44.39 25.01 -25.65
CA ALA A 32 43.00 25.51 -25.64
C ALA A 32 42.03 24.47 -26.23
N ASP A 33 42.39 23.80 -27.33
CA ASP A 33 41.55 22.75 -27.94
C ASP A 33 41.43 21.52 -27.05
N GLU A 34 42.50 21.11 -26.35
CA GLU A 34 42.41 20.04 -25.35
C GLU A 34 41.51 20.42 -24.17
N LEU A 35 41.65 21.62 -23.62
CA LEU A 35 40.82 22.11 -22.52
C LEU A 35 39.36 22.18 -22.94
N ILE A 36 39.05 22.61 -24.15
CA ILE A 36 37.67 22.66 -24.68
C ILE A 36 37.13 21.24 -24.83
N THR A 37 37.89 20.29 -25.36
CA THR A 37 37.46 18.90 -25.50
C THR A 37 37.22 18.25 -24.15
N PHE A 38 38.11 18.41 -23.19
CA PHE A 38 37.85 17.95 -21.81
C PHE A 38 36.63 18.62 -21.17
N GLY A 39 36.43 19.92 -21.39
CA GLY A 39 35.24 20.66 -20.95
C GLY A 39 33.95 20.09 -21.52
N VAL A 40 33.92 19.82 -22.81
CA VAL A 40 32.74 19.24 -23.48
C VAL A 40 32.46 17.83 -22.96
N ILE A 41 33.46 17.00 -22.80
CA ILE A 41 33.32 15.65 -22.24
C ILE A 41 32.80 15.73 -20.82
N ALA A 42 33.32 16.60 -19.98
CA ALA A 42 32.85 16.80 -18.60
C ALA A 42 31.37 17.22 -18.55
N VAL A 43 30.93 18.15 -19.42
CA VAL A 43 29.55 18.55 -19.52
C VAL A 43 28.64 17.39 -19.93
N ILE A 44 29.05 16.59 -20.92
CA ILE A 44 28.29 15.41 -21.34
C ILE A 44 28.16 14.40 -20.19
N VAL A 45 29.24 14.11 -19.47
CA VAL A 45 29.23 13.21 -18.32
C VAL A 45 28.28 13.71 -17.22
N ILE A 46 28.32 15.02 -16.92
CA ILE A 46 27.41 15.63 -15.94
C ILE A 46 25.95 15.52 -16.41
N LEU A 47 25.66 15.80 -17.68
CA LEU A 47 24.30 15.67 -18.23
C LEU A 47 23.79 14.24 -18.18
N VAL A 48 24.61 13.26 -18.58
CA VAL A 48 24.24 11.83 -18.51
C VAL A 48 24.05 11.40 -17.06
N GLY A 49 24.95 11.79 -16.16
CA GLY A 49 24.86 11.49 -14.73
C GLY A 49 23.61 12.10 -14.08
N THR A 50 23.28 13.35 -14.39
CA THR A 50 22.04 13.96 -13.89
C THR A 50 20.80 13.30 -14.46
N ALA A 51 20.77 12.98 -15.76
CA ALA A 51 19.64 12.26 -16.37
C ALA A 51 19.44 10.87 -15.74
N ALA A 52 20.51 10.10 -15.55
CA ALA A 52 20.46 8.81 -14.89
C ALA A 52 19.97 8.92 -13.43
N TYR A 53 20.43 9.95 -12.70
CA TYR A 53 19.95 10.23 -11.34
C TYR A 53 18.42 10.48 -11.32
N TRP A 54 17.88 11.28 -12.21
CA TRP A 54 16.43 11.56 -12.28
C TRP A 54 15.60 10.33 -12.63
N ILE A 55 16.08 9.49 -13.56
CA ILE A 55 15.41 8.25 -13.96
C ILE A 55 15.29 7.29 -12.79
N THR A 56 16.33 7.14 -11.95
CA THR A 56 16.31 6.22 -10.80
C THR A 56 15.37 6.67 -9.68
N ARG A 57 15.00 7.96 -9.63
CA ARG A 57 14.10 8.55 -8.64
C ARG A 57 12.63 8.45 -9.01
N TYR A 58 12.31 8.16 -10.25
CA TYR A 58 10.95 7.94 -10.69
C TYR A 58 10.50 6.52 -10.36
N LYS A 59 9.52 6.39 -9.45
CA LYS A 59 8.93 5.10 -9.07
C LYS A 59 7.55 4.97 -9.70
N LYS A 60 7.39 3.91 -10.53
CA LYS A 60 6.10 3.56 -11.13
C LYS A 60 5.31 2.71 -10.14
N CYS A 61 4.01 2.97 -10.04
CA CYS A 61 3.08 2.16 -9.25
C CYS A 61 2.47 1.09 -10.17
N PRO A 62 2.67 -0.22 -9.88
CA PRO A 62 1.96 -1.28 -10.58
C PRO A 62 0.45 -1.20 -10.31
N SER A 63 -0.38 -1.71 -11.23
CA SER A 63 -1.84 -1.66 -11.12
C SER A 63 -2.42 -2.46 -9.95
N ASN A 64 -1.70 -3.50 -9.49
CA ASN A 64 -2.09 -4.34 -8.36
C ASN A 64 -1.61 -3.84 -6.99
N LYS A 65 -1.02 -2.64 -6.94
CA LYS A 65 -0.47 -2.05 -5.71
C LYS A 65 -0.85 -0.58 -5.58
N ILE A 66 -0.79 -0.10 -4.35
CA ILE A 66 -0.85 1.33 -4.00
C ILE A 66 0.56 1.77 -3.63
N LEU A 67 1.01 2.88 -4.19
CA LEU A 67 2.23 3.54 -3.78
C LEU A 67 1.91 4.56 -2.69
N VAL A 68 2.44 4.35 -1.50
CA VAL A 68 2.35 5.28 -0.37
C VAL A 68 3.68 6.01 -0.24
N VAL A 69 3.66 7.32 -0.42
CA VAL A 69 4.81 8.21 -0.19
C VAL A 69 4.58 8.94 1.12
N TYR A 70 5.50 8.82 2.05
CA TYR A 70 5.42 9.43 3.38
C TYR A 70 6.68 10.22 3.73
N GLY A 71 6.58 11.09 4.73
CA GLY A 71 7.58 12.08 5.08
C GLY A 71 7.14 13.49 4.74
N LYS A 72 8.02 14.36 4.28
CA LYS A 72 7.66 15.73 3.91
C LYS A 72 6.95 15.74 2.54
N VAL A 73 5.63 15.61 2.56
CA VAL A 73 4.79 15.63 1.36
C VAL A 73 4.20 17.02 1.15
N ALA A 74 4.11 17.47 -0.11
CA ALA A 74 3.49 18.75 -0.45
C ALA A 74 2.02 18.79 0.02
N GLY A 75 1.61 19.90 0.63
CA GLY A 75 0.24 20.11 1.12
C GLY A 75 0.00 19.75 2.57
N GLY A 76 1.06 19.56 3.40
CA GLY A 76 0.93 19.35 4.86
C GLY A 76 0.33 18.01 5.28
N LYS A 77 0.20 17.05 4.36
CA LYS A 77 -0.29 15.70 4.64
C LYS A 77 0.85 14.79 5.06
N SER A 78 0.58 13.87 6.00
CA SER A 78 1.58 12.90 6.50
C SER A 78 1.95 11.84 5.47
N ALA A 79 1.03 11.52 4.55
CA ALA A 79 1.23 10.56 3.48
C ALA A 79 0.47 10.97 2.23
N LYS A 80 0.95 10.56 1.06
CA LYS A 80 0.28 10.67 -0.23
C LYS A 80 0.16 9.28 -0.83
N THR A 81 -1.07 8.86 -1.10
CA THR A 81 -1.38 7.59 -1.74
C THR A 81 -1.60 7.79 -3.24
N LEU A 82 -1.11 6.86 -4.03
CA LEU A 82 -1.25 6.87 -5.50
C LEU A 82 -1.62 5.46 -5.96
N HIS A 83 -2.69 5.37 -6.73
CA HIS A 83 -3.07 4.16 -7.45
C HIS A 83 -2.84 4.38 -8.94
N GLY A 84 -1.88 3.64 -9.51
CA GLY A 84 -1.43 3.86 -10.89
C GLY A 84 -0.51 5.07 -11.08
N GLY A 85 0.09 5.18 -12.25
CA GLY A 85 1.04 6.24 -12.57
C GLY A 85 2.38 6.10 -11.85
N GLY A 86 2.98 7.20 -11.44
CA GLY A 86 4.25 7.21 -10.73
C GLY A 86 4.50 8.51 -9.98
N ALA A 87 5.45 8.48 -9.08
CA ALA A 87 5.89 9.63 -8.31
C ALA A 87 7.41 9.79 -8.34
N PHE A 88 7.85 11.04 -8.30
CA PHE A 88 9.22 11.38 -7.98
C PHE A 88 9.41 11.38 -6.46
N ILE A 89 10.41 10.65 -6.00
CA ILE A 89 10.71 10.49 -4.59
C ILE A 89 12.06 11.11 -4.28
N ILE A 90 12.08 12.03 -3.31
CA ILE A 90 13.29 12.66 -2.81
C ILE A 90 13.74 11.91 -1.55
N PRO A 91 14.76 11.04 -1.63
CA PRO A 91 15.07 10.08 -0.57
C PRO A 91 15.57 10.69 0.74
N ILE A 92 15.98 11.96 0.72
CA ILE A 92 16.44 12.66 1.93
C ILE A 92 15.26 13.02 2.86
N ILE A 93 14.09 13.30 2.26
CA ILE A 93 12.92 13.82 2.98
C ILE A 93 11.67 12.99 2.85
N GLN A 94 11.68 12.01 1.92
CA GLN A 94 10.54 11.15 1.60
C GLN A 94 10.97 9.70 1.56
N SER A 95 10.08 8.84 2.05
CA SER A 95 10.17 7.39 1.89
C SER A 95 8.93 6.87 1.17
N TYR A 96 8.99 5.68 0.63
CA TYR A 96 7.86 5.07 -0.05
C TYR A 96 7.71 3.60 0.31
N GLN A 97 6.50 3.11 0.26
CA GLN A 97 6.17 1.69 0.42
C GLN A 97 5.02 1.32 -0.51
N PHE A 98 5.04 0.07 -0.97
CA PHE A 98 3.93 -0.48 -1.75
C PHE A 98 3.04 -1.30 -0.83
N MET A 99 1.70 -1.13 -1.00
CA MET A 99 0.70 -1.97 -0.35
C MET A 99 -0.05 -2.74 -1.44
N SER A 100 -0.29 -4.04 -1.21
CA SER A 100 -1.01 -4.89 -2.17
C SER A 100 -2.51 -4.58 -2.17
N LEU A 101 -3.12 -4.55 -3.37
CA LEU A 101 -4.57 -4.50 -3.57
C LEU A 101 -5.20 -5.89 -3.69
N GLU A 102 -4.38 -6.94 -3.62
CA GLU A 102 -4.84 -8.31 -3.79
C GLU A 102 -5.85 -8.67 -2.69
N PRO A 103 -6.99 -9.27 -3.06
CA PRO A 103 -7.97 -9.72 -2.08
C PRO A 103 -7.41 -10.81 -1.17
N ILE A 104 -7.68 -10.68 0.11
CA ILE A 104 -7.27 -11.61 1.16
C ILE A 104 -8.50 -12.39 1.61
N GLN A 105 -8.38 -13.71 1.68
CA GLN A 105 -9.44 -14.57 2.19
C GLN A 105 -9.18 -14.95 3.65
N LEU A 106 -10.09 -14.55 4.52
CA LEU A 106 -10.04 -14.79 5.96
C LEU A 106 -11.07 -15.85 6.33
N LYS A 107 -10.63 -16.94 6.94
CA LYS A 107 -11.51 -17.95 7.51
C LYS A 107 -11.71 -17.64 8.98
N VAL A 108 -12.94 -17.32 9.36
CA VAL A 108 -13.32 -16.95 10.71
C VAL A 108 -14.33 -17.98 11.22
N ASP A 109 -13.89 -18.82 12.16
CA ASP A 109 -14.74 -19.82 12.80
C ASP A 109 -15.18 -19.29 14.15
N LEU A 110 -16.31 -18.60 14.21
CA LEU A 110 -16.91 -18.14 15.46
C LEU A 110 -17.57 -19.33 16.16
N ARG A 111 -17.03 -19.73 17.30
CA ARG A 111 -17.55 -20.86 18.10
C ARG A 111 -18.15 -20.39 19.42
N GLY A 112 -19.24 -21.04 19.83
CA GLY A 112 -19.86 -20.81 21.12
C GLY A 112 -20.40 -19.39 21.32
N ALA A 113 -20.74 -18.68 20.25
CA ALA A 113 -21.35 -17.36 20.35
C ALA A 113 -22.79 -17.47 20.86
N LEU A 114 -23.19 -16.57 21.76
CA LEU A 114 -24.55 -16.55 22.29
C LEU A 114 -25.44 -15.73 21.36
N ALA A 115 -26.48 -16.35 20.82
CA ALA A 115 -27.59 -15.68 20.15
C ALA A 115 -28.48 -14.92 21.17
N ALA A 116 -29.39 -14.09 20.68
CA ALA A 116 -30.26 -13.29 21.53
C ALA A 116 -31.13 -14.12 22.53
N ASN A 117 -31.48 -15.35 22.14
CA ASN A 117 -32.19 -16.32 22.99
C ASN A 117 -31.28 -17.19 23.87
N ASN A 118 -30.03 -16.79 24.13
CA ASN A 118 -29.02 -17.47 24.94
C ASN A 118 -28.61 -18.88 24.45
N ILE A 119 -28.87 -19.19 23.20
CA ILE A 119 -28.40 -20.44 22.58
C ILE A 119 -26.97 -20.23 22.04
N ARG A 120 -26.08 -21.20 22.32
CA ARG A 120 -24.71 -21.17 21.79
C ARG A 120 -24.68 -21.72 20.39
N ILE A 121 -24.14 -20.92 19.48
CA ILE A 121 -24.04 -21.26 18.05
C ILE A 121 -22.62 -21.17 17.55
N ASN A 122 -22.34 -21.93 16.52
CA ASN A 122 -21.09 -21.87 15.75
C ASN A 122 -21.40 -21.36 14.36
N VAL A 123 -20.69 -20.31 13.95
CA VAL A 123 -20.87 -19.64 12.65
C VAL A 123 -19.55 -19.67 11.87
N PRO A 124 -19.25 -20.77 11.18
CA PRO A 124 -18.08 -20.86 10.33
C PRO A 124 -18.32 -20.00 9.09
N SER A 125 -17.42 -19.05 8.84
CA SER A 125 -17.58 -18.08 7.76
C SER A 125 -16.25 -17.77 7.07
N THR A 126 -16.35 -17.33 5.82
CA THR A 126 -15.21 -16.90 5.01
C THR A 126 -15.47 -15.49 4.52
N PHE A 127 -14.55 -14.60 4.78
CA PHE A 127 -14.60 -13.21 4.37
C PHE A 127 -13.54 -12.93 3.33
N THR A 128 -13.87 -12.16 2.31
CA THR A 128 -12.90 -11.65 1.35
C THR A 128 -12.80 -10.15 1.54
N VAL A 129 -11.60 -9.69 1.91
CA VAL A 129 -11.31 -8.28 2.15
C VAL A 129 -10.19 -7.81 1.23
N ALA A 130 -10.17 -6.53 0.88
CA ALA A 130 -9.06 -5.91 0.16
C ALA A 130 -8.92 -4.45 0.56
N LEU A 131 -7.79 -3.85 0.20
CA LEU A 131 -7.65 -2.41 0.25
C LEU A 131 -8.58 -1.75 -0.78
N ASP A 132 -9.23 -0.66 -0.40
CA ASP A 132 -10.08 0.11 -1.31
C ASP A 132 -9.23 1.07 -2.16
N THR A 133 -9.70 1.34 -3.38
CA THR A 133 -9.08 2.29 -4.32
C THR A 133 -9.64 3.71 -4.20
N ASP A 134 -10.63 3.91 -3.34
CA ASP A 134 -11.10 5.26 -3.03
C ASP A 134 -10.00 6.09 -2.34
N PRO A 135 -9.71 7.32 -2.79
CA PRO A 135 -8.63 8.13 -2.24
C PRO A 135 -8.70 8.36 -0.72
N ALA A 136 -9.90 8.48 -0.16
CA ALA A 136 -10.08 8.67 1.27
C ALA A 136 -9.73 7.39 2.04
N MET A 137 -10.17 6.24 1.53
CA MET A 137 -9.90 4.92 2.11
C MET A 137 -8.43 4.54 1.99
N MET A 138 -7.81 4.77 0.82
CA MET A 138 -6.37 4.57 0.63
C MET A 138 -5.53 5.38 1.64
N ASN A 139 -5.94 6.61 1.91
CA ASN A 139 -5.24 7.46 2.88
C ASN A 139 -5.40 6.93 4.31
N THR A 140 -6.59 6.43 4.66
CA THR A 140 -6.86 5.78 5.95
C THR A 140 -6.01 4.51 6.11
N ALA A 141 -5.99 3.65 5.10
CA ALA A 141 -5.16 2.46 5.07
C ALA A 141 -3.65 2.80 5.21
N ALA A 142 -3.18 3.83 4.49
CA ALA A 142 -1.80 4.28 4.58
C ALA A 142 -1.42 4.76 5.99
N VAL A 143 -2.33 5.41 6.72
CA VAL A 143 -2.05 5.88 8.08
C VAL A 143 -2.07 4.73 9.09
N ARG A 144 -2.91 3.71 8.90
CA ARG A 144 -3.16 2.66 9.89
C ARG A 144 -2.41 1.36 9.63
N LEU A 145 -2.21 1.00 8.36
CA LEU A 145 -1.64 -0.28 7.96
C LEU A 145 -0.23 -0.19 7.39
N LEU A 146 0.30 1.04 7.20
CA LEU A 146 1.65 1.22 6.67
C LEU A 146 2.68 0.60 7.61
N GLY A 147 3.55 -0.25 7.06
CA GLY A 147 4.58 -0.94 7.84
C GLY A 147 4.15 -2.31 8.37
N MET A 148 2.86 -2.64 8.34
CA MET A 148 2.38 -3.98 8.69
C MET A 148 2.69 -4.95 7.55
N SER A 149 3.02 -6.18 7.92
CA SER A 149 3.13 -7.27 6.96
C SER A 149 1.75 -7.79 6.57
N GLN A 150 1.66 -8.54 5.47
CA GLN A 150 0.37 -9.11 5.06
C GLN A 150 -0.26 -10.01 6.16
N PRO A 151 0.48 -10.91 6.84
CA PRO A 151 -0.08 -11.67 7.96
C PRO A 151 -0.62 -10.81 9.11
N ASP A 152 0.05 -9.69 9.44
CA ASP A 152 -0.43 -8.78 10.49
C ASP A 152 -1.76 -8.12 10.12
N ILE A 153 -1.92 -7.77 8.83
CA ILE A 153 -3.18 -7.21 8.30
C ILE A 153 -4.29 -8.27 8.32
N GLU A 154 -3.96 -9.52 8.00
CA GLU A 154 -4.90 -10.64 8.06
C GLU A 154 -5.36 -10.91 9.50
N GLU A 155 -4.46 -10.89 10.47
CA GLU A 155 -4.76 -11.05 11.88
C GLU A 155 -5.66 -9.90 12.39
N LEU A 156 -5.27 -8.66 12.14
CA LEU A 156 -6.06 -7.48 12.51
C LEU A 156 -7.48 -7.52 11.91
N ALA A 157 -7.59 -7.84 10.62
CA ALA A 157 -8.89 -7.93 9.96
C ALA A 157 -9.74 -9.07 10.54
N SER A 158 -9.12 -10.22 10.84
CA SER A 158 -9.81 -11.36 11.46
C SER A 158 -10.34 -11.02 12.85
N GLU A 159 -9.58 -10.31 13.67
CA GLU A 159 -10.01 -9.85 14.99
C GLU A 159 -11.21 -8.89 14.92
N ILE A 160 -11.15 -7.93 13.99
CA ILE A 160 -12.26 -6.99 13.76
C ILE A 160 -13.52 -7.75 13.34
N ILE A 161 -13.39 -8.67 12.37
CA ILE A 161 -14.51 -9.47 11.87
C ILE A 161 -15.07 -10.33 12.99
N PHE A 162 -14.22 -11.00 13.77
CA PHE A 162 -14.63 -11.85 14.87
C PHE A 162 -15.44 -11.08 15.92
N GLY A 163 -14.98 -9.89 16.30
CA GLY A 163 -15.67 -9.01 17.24
C GLY A 163 -17.04 -8.56 16.73
N GLN A 164 -17.11 -8.12 15.48
CA GLN A 164 -18.36 -7.65 14.88
C GLN A 164 -19.35 -8.80 14.62
N LEU A 165 -18.86 -9.96 14.19
CA LEU A 165 -19.69 -11.14 13.98
C LEU A 165 -20.37 -11.58 15.29
N ARG A 166 -19.62 -11.55 16.42
CA ARG A 166 -20.17 -11.85 17.74
C ARG A 166 -21.30 -10.87 18.15
N LEU A 167 -21.12 -9.58 17.83
CA LEU A 167 -22.13 -8.56 18.11
C LEU A 167 -23.40 -8.78 17.28
N VAL A 168 -23.26 -9.10 15.99
CA VAL A 168 -24.41 -9.35 15.12
C VAL A 168 -25.18 -10.60 15.57
N VAL A 169 -24.46 -11.68 15.92
CA VAL A 169 -25.08 -12.92 16.45
C VAL A 169 -25.85 -12.64 17.74
N ALA A 170 -25.32 -11.83 18.64
CA ALA A 170 -25.98 -11.50 19.89
C ALA A 170 -27.26 -10.66 19.75
N GLN A 171 -27.48 -10.06 18.57
CA GLN A 171 -28.67 -9.23 18.28
C GLN A 171 -29.83 -9.99 17.62
N MET A 172 -29.60 -11.24 17.18
CA MET A 172 -30.59 -12.04 16.46
C MET A 172 -30.85 -13.37 17.17
N GLU A 173 -32.07 -13.86 17.10
CA GLU A 173 -32.43 -15.20 17.60
C GLU A 173 -31.95 -16.27 16.62
N LEU A 174 -31.61 -17.45 17.12
CA LEU A 174 -31.15 -18.57 16.28
C LEU A 174 -32.17 -18.95 15.19
N GLU A 175 -33.46 -18.94 15.54
CA GLU A 175 -34.52 -19.25 14.59
C GLU A 175 -34.60 -18.23 13.46
N GLU A 176 -34.41 -16.96 13.78
CA GLU A 176 -34.39 -15.86 12.81
C GLU A 176 -33.16 -15.97 11.90
N ILE A 177 -31.97 -16.24 12.45
CA ILE A 177 -30.73 -16.47 11.72
C ILE A 177 -30.87 -17.63 10.73
N ASN A 178 -31.54 -18.72 11.14
CA ASN A 178 -31.72 -19.90 10.30
C ASN A 178 -32.81 -19.69 9.23
N LYS A 179 -33.88 -18.98 9.56
CA LYS A 179 -35.02 -18.75 8.68
C LYS A 179 -34.74 -17.65 7.65
N ASP A 180 -34.07 -16.58 8.04
CA ASP A 180 -33.75 -15.44 7.18
C ASP A 180 -32.22 -15.20 7.11
N ARG A 181 -31.56 -16.10 6.42
CA ARG A 181 -30.13 -16.09 6.23
C ARG A 181 -29.64 -14.87 5.42
N GLU A 182 -30.50 -14.34 4.56
CA GLU A 182 -30.20 -13.17 3.74
C GLU A 182 -30.11 -11.91 4.60
N THR A 183 -31.06 -11.69 5.50
CA THR A 183 -31.03 -10.59 6.47
C THR A 183 -29.82 -10.69 7.40
N PHE A 184 -29.51 -11.89 7.87
CA PHE A 184 -28.31 -12.12 8.68
C PHE A 184 -27.02 -11.75 7.94
N GLU A 185 -26.85 -12.22 6.70
CA GLU A 185 -25.69 -11.86 5.86
C GLU A 185 -25.61 -10.36 5.59
N LYS A 186 -26.75 -9.70 5.35
CA LYS A 186 -26.83 -8.26 5.13
C LYS A 186 -26.40 -7.49 6.37
N ASN A 187 -26.84 -7.90 7.56
CA ASN A 187 -26.44 -7.29 8.83
C ASN A 187 -24.93 -7.42 9.04
N ILE A 188 -24.37 -8.62 8.84
CA ILE A 188 -22.93 -8.84 8.91
C ILE A 188 -22.19 -7.93 7.93
N ARG A 189 -22.63 -7.86 6.67
CA ARG A 189 -22.02 -7.02 5.65
C ARG A 189 -22.02 -5.53 6.06
N VAL A 190 -23.08 -5.05 6.67
CA VAL A 190 -23.19 -3.66 7.14
C VAL A 190 -22.27 -3.40 8.33
N PHE A 191 -22.34 -4.22 9.37
CA PHE A 191 -21.60 -4.00 10.62
C PHE A 191 -20.09 -4.25 10.41
N VAL A 192 -19.71 -5.38 9.84
CA VAL A 192 -18.32 -5.74 9.55
C VAL A 192 -17.71 -4.76 8.52
N GLY A 193 -18.45 -4.46 7.44
CA GLY A 193 -17.98 -3.54 6.41
C GLY A 193 -17.74 -2.13 6.95
N LYS A 194 -18.59 -1.63 7.85
CA LYS A 194 -18.41 -0.34 8.50
C LYS A 194 -17.11 -0.31 9.31
N GLU A 195 -16.85 -1.34 10.10
CA GLU A 195 -15.68 -1.38 10.98
C GLU A 195 -14.38 -1.57 10.19
N LEU A 196 -14.36 -2.44 9.19
CA LEU A 196 -13.20 -2.61 8.30
C LEU A 196 -12.82 -1.32 7.57
N ARG A 197 -13.80 -0.50 7.19
CA ARG A 197 -13.53 0.81 6.58
C ARG A 197 -12.82 1.77 7.52
N THR A 198 -12.97 1.65 8.83
CA THR A 198 -12.25 2.51 9.78
C THR A 198 -10.75 2.28 9.72
N VAL A 199 -10.30 1.12 9.28
CA VAL A 199 -8.88 0.79 9.08
C VAL A 199 -8.44 0.87 7.61
N GLY A 200 -9.35 1.19 6.68
CA GLY A 200 -9.06 1.33 5.25
C GLY A 200 -9.20 0.04 4.44
N LEU A 201 -9.84 -0.98 5.03
CA LEU A 201 -10.18 -2.23 4.35
C LEU A 201 -11.62 -2.21 3.85
N ASN A 202 -11.86 -2.80 2.69
CA ASN A 202 -13.18 -2.99 2.13
C ASN A 202 -13.57 -4.47 2.15
N LEU A 203 -14.81 -4.73 2.57
CA LEU A 203 -15.40 -6.06 2.54
C LEU A 203 -15.97 -6.34 1.15
N ILE A 204 -15.36 -7.27 0.41
CA ILE A 204 -15.79 -7.64 -0.95
C ILE A 204 -16.91 -8.67 -0.88
N ASN A 205 -16.69 -9.74 -0.11
CA ASN A 205 -17.63 -10.85 -0.05
C ASN A 205 -17.68 -11.48 1.34
N VAL A 206 -18.85 -11.99 1.68
CA VAL A 206 -19.11 -12.78 2.89
C VAL A 206 -19.73 -14.10 2.45
N ASN A 207 -19.22 -15.20 2.96
CA ASN A 207 -19.79 -16.52 2.75
C ASN A 207 -19.93 -17.21 4.11
N ILE A 208 -21.15 -17.42 4.56
CA ILE A 208 -21.48 -18.10 5.80
C ILE A 208 -21.79 -19.54 5.47
N ARG A 209 -21.10 -20.48 6.11
CA ARG A 209 -21.37 -21.90 6.01
C ARG A 209 -22.51 -22.30 6.94
N ASP A 210 -22.79 -23.58 7.04
CA ASP A 210 -23.89 -24.08 7.86
C ASP A 210 -23.66 -23.77 9.33
N ILE A 211 -24.66 -23.09 9.91
CA ILE A 211 -24.67 -22.71 11.30
C ILE A 211 -25.11 -23.92 12.11
N THR A 212 -24.35 -24.22 13.14
CA THR A 212 -24.65 -25.32 14.06
C THR A 212 -24.81 -24.81 15.49
N ASP A 213 -25.67 -25.43 16.25
CA ASP A 213 -25.85 -25.16 17.66
C ASP A 213 -25.30 -26.31 18.52
N GLU A 214 -24.74 -25.97 19.67
CA GLU A 214 -24.17 -26.97 20.62
C GLU A 214 -25.24 -27.82 21.29
N ALA A 215 -26.49 -27.34 21.37
CA ALA A 215 -27.57 -27.98 22.07
C ALA A 215 -28.49 -28.83 21.18
N ASN A 216 -28.19 -28.99 19.90
CA ASN A 216 -29.05 -29.63 18.88
C ASN A 216 -30.49 -29.06 18.85
N TYR A 217 -30.63 -27.77 19.22
CA TYR A 217 -31.89 -27.09 19.27
C TYR A 217 -32.61 -27.03 17.91
N ILE A 218 -31.86 -26.77 16.85
CA ILE A 218 -32.38 -26.75 15.46
C ILE A 218 -32.95 -28.11 15.08
N GLN A 219 -32.29 -29.20 15.43
CA GLN A 219 -32.74 -30.54 15.16
C GLN A 219 -34.03 -30.91 15.92
N ASN A 220 -34.08 -30.60 17.22
CA ASN A 220 -35.26 -30.79 18.06
C ASN A 220 -36.46 -30.00 17.57
N LEU A 221 -36.24 -28.73 17.13
CA LEU A 221 -37.31 -27.88 16.57
C LEU A 221 -37.85 -28.47 15.25
N SER A 222 -36.99 -29.01 14.41
CA SER A 222 -37.36 -29.66 13.16
C SER A 222 -38.17 -30.95 13.40
N GLU A 223 -37.79 -31.73 14.40
CA GLU A 223 -38.54 -32.94 14.80
C GLU A 223 -39.93 -32.61 15.36
N GLU A 224 -40.02 -31.57 16.19
CA GLU A 224 -41.28 -31.09 16.72
C GLU A 224 -42.21 -30.57 15.61
N ALA A 225 -41.71 -29.79 14.68
CA ALA A 225 -42.46 -29.31 13.52
C ALA A 225 -42.96 -30.47 12.63
N THR A 226 -42.11 -31.49 12.43
CA THR A 226 -42.49 -32.69 11.69
C THR A 226 -43.56 -33.52 12.42
N ALA A 227 -43.45 -33.64 13.74
CA ALA A 227 -44.43 -34.33 14.56
C ALA A 227 -45.80 -33.62 14.58
N ARG A 228 -45.82 -32.28 14.60
CA ARG A 228 -47.04 -31.48 14.49
C ARG A 228 -47.71 -31.65 13.12
N ALA A 229 -46.93 -31.55 12.05
CA ALA A 229 -47.44 -31.73 10.68
C ALA A 229 -48.03 -33.14 10.44
N ARG A 230 -47.46 -34.19 11.12
CA ARG A 230 -48.04 -35.56 11.08
C ARG A 230 -49.30 -35.74 11.91
N LYS A 231 -49.51 -34.89 12.93
CA LYS A 231 -50.76 -34.90 13.71
C LYS A 231 -51.91 -34.18 13.00
N ASP A 232 -51.58 -33.19 12.20
CA ASP A 232 -52.55 -32.35 11.48
C ASP A 232 -52.97 -32.93 10.11
N ALA A 233 -52.28 -34.02 9.67
CA ALA A 233 -52.58 -34.78 8.45
C ALA A 233 -53.39 -36.05 8.76
#